data_a973fd19069b30847f5e774d21ceb14f
#
_entry.id   a973fd19069b30847f5e774d21ceb14f
#
_cell.length_a   1.000
_cell.length_b   1.000
_cell.length_c   1.000
_cell.angle_alpha   90.00
_cell.angle_beta   90.00
_cell.angle_gamma   90.00
#
_symmetry.space_group_name_H-M   'P 1'
#
loop_
_entity.id
_entity.type
_entity.pdbx_description
1 polymer ?
#
loop_
_entity_poly.entity_id
_entity_poly.type
_entity_poly.pdbx_seq_one_letter_code
_entity_poly.pdbx_strand_id
1 'polypeptide(L)'
;MLAMDFAPQNRLGAAVSVAKDFVSRRPNDRFALVAFSEYALTQIPLTFDHQAMINSLEKLQVNEQASGTAIGMGLAKAVARTFQKVRQKSRIIILITDGVNNTGEIDPLTAAQMAKELGIKVYPIGVGSQGMVPFPYSDPIFGNRFINTFIELDMPTLNKIAEITNTGKAAMATDAKLLGSIMSQIDRLEKTQWTAKFSYNFSEQFMPFLWLAFGLLLLEILLKSFVMPLLPDQL
;
A
#
# COMPACT_ATOMS: atom_id res chain seq x y z
N MET A 1 -0.02 -16.29 -14.27
CA MET A 1 -0.76 -16.35 -12.99
C MET A 1 -1.76 -17.52 -12.86
N LEU A 2 -2.15 -18.18 -13.96
CA LEU A 2 -3.03 -19.37 -13.93
C LEU A 2 -2.30 -20.69 -13.63
N ALA A 3 -0.98 -20.73 -13.66
CA ALA A 3 -0.21 -21.93 -13.39
C ALA A 3 -0.51 -22.53 -12.01
N MET A 4 -0.55 -23.86 -11.93
CA MET A 4 -0.99 -24.62 -10.75
C MET A 4 0.18 -25.20 -9.94
N ASP A 5 1.33 -24.55 -9.98
CA ASP A 5 2.51 -24.90 -9.19
C ASP A 5 2.48 -24.41 -7.73
N PHE A 6 1.41 -23.69 -7.34
CA PHE A 6 1.14 -23.22 -5.97
C PHE A 6 -0.03 -23.99 -5.31
N ALA A 7 -0.09 -25.31 -5.51
CA ALA A 7 -1.17 -26.13 -4.96
C ALA A 7 -1.51 -25.81 -3.48
N PRO A 8 -2.80 -25.80 -3.11
CA PRO A 8 -3.97 -26.16 -3.90
C PRO A 8 -4.53 -25.04 -4.80
N GLN A 9 -3.95 -23.84 -4.78
CA GLN A 9 -4.39 -22.68 -5.57
C GLN A 9 -3.46 -22.46 -6.78
N ASN A 10 -3.92 -21.63 -7.73
CA ASN A 10 -3.04 -21.10 -8.75
C ASN A 10 -2.19 -19.94 -8.18
N ARG A 11 -1.22 -19.45 -8.96
CA ARG A 11 -0.32 -18.36 -8.54
C ARG A 11 -1.08 -17.10 -8.13
N LEU A 12 -2.16 -16.71 -8.87
CA LEU A 12 -2.98 -15.55 -8.52
C LEU A 12 -3.70 -15.75 -7.19
N GLY A 13 -4.34 -16.89 -6.98
CA GLY A 13 -5.03 -17.19 -5.72
C GLY A 13 -4.10 -17.13 -4.51
N ALA A 14 -2.89 -17.67 -4.64
CA ALA A 14 -1.88 -17.60 -3.60
C ALA A 14 -1.43 -16.14 -3.34
N ALA A 15 -1.19 -15.37 -4.40
CA ALA A 15 -0.82 -13.96 -4.28
C ALA A 15 -1.94 -13.13 -3.62
N VAL A 16 -3.19 -13.34 -4.00
CA VAL A 16 -4.37 -12.68 -3.39
C VAL A 16 -4.48 -13.04 -1.91
N SER A 17 -4.35 -14.32 -1.55
CA SER A 17 -4.43 -14.77 -0.15
C SER A 17 -3.38 -14.09 0.71
N VAL A 18 -2.13 -14.07 0.27
CA VAL A 18 -1.01 -13.45 1.00
C VAL A 18 -1.15 -11.92 1.06
N ALA A 19 -1.63 -11.29 -0.03
CA ALA A 19 -1.88 -9.84 -0.04
C ALA A 19 -3.00 -9.44 0.93
N LYS A 20 -4.08 -10.21 1.02
CA LYS A 20 -5.17 -9.99 2.00
C LYS A 20 -4.65 -10.02 3.43
N ASP A 21 -3.85 -11.03 3.75
CA ASP A 21 -3.23 -11.18 5.06
C ASP A 21 -2.27 -10.01 5.38
N PHE A 22 -1.51 -9.53 4.39
CA PHE A 22 -0.65 -8.36 4.52
C PHE A 22 -1.45 -7.08 4.82
N VAL A 23 -2.54 -6.83 4.07
CA VAL A 23 -3.44 -5.68 4.28
C VAL A 23 -4.06 -5.71 5.68
N SER A 24 -4.55 -6.88 6.11
CA SER A 24 -5.20 -7.05 7.42
C SER A 24 -4.29 -6.76 8.61
N ARG A 25 -2.97 -6.98 8.47
CA ARG A 25 -1.97 -6.72 9.51
C ARG A 25 -1.53 -5.26 9.62
N ARG A 26 -1.98 -4.37 8.72
CA ARG A 26 -1.55 -2.97 8.64
C ARG A 26 -2.73 -1.98 8.70
N PRO A 27 -3.45 -1.90 9.83
CA PRO A 27 -4.68 -1.12 9.94
C PRO A 27 -4.49 0.40 9.76
N ASN A 28 -3.26 0.90 9.89
CA ASN A 28 -2.96 2.33 9.80
C ASN A 28 -2.35 2.73 8.45
N ASP A 29 -2.17 1.80 7.52
CA ASP A 29 -1.58 2.07 6.22
C ASP A 29 -2.67 2.26 5.16
N ARG A 30 -2.35 3.05 4.13
CA ARG A 30 -3.19 3.21 2.95
C ARG A 30 -2.71 2.27 1.87
N PHE A 31 -3.66 1.67 1.16
CA PHE A 31 -3.38 0.76 0.07
C PHE A 31 -4.02 1.25 -1.23
N ALA A 32 -3.35 0.96 -2.33
CA ALA A 32 -3.89 1.07 -3.68
C ALA A 32 -3.64 -0.26 -4.40
N LEU A 33 -4.50 -0.62 -5.33
CA LEU A 33 -4.37 -1.83 -6.13
C LEU A 33 -4.31 -1.46 -7.61
N VAL A 34 -3.22 -1.88 -8.24
CA VAL A 34 -3.05 -1.82 -9.70
C VAL A 34 -2.91 -3.24 -10.21
N ALA A 35 -3.84 -3.64 -11.05
CA ALA A 35 -3.74 -4.90 -11.80
C ALA A 35 -3.18 -4.60 -13.19
N PHE A 36 -2.33 -5.48 -13.69
CA PHE A 36 -1.78 -5.38 -15.03
C PHE A 36 -1.70 -6.73 -15.73
N SER A 37 -1.93 -6.70 -17.00
CA SER A 37 -1.71 -7.76 -17.98
C SER A 37 -1.15 -7.10 -19.23
N GLU A 38 -1.83 -7.13 -20.35
CA GLU A 38 -1.53 -6.33 -21.54
C GLU A 38 -1.65 -4.81 -21.26
N TYR A 39 -2.60 -4.44 -20.39
CA TYR A 39 -2.83 -3.07 -19.91
C TYR A 39 -2.75 -3.03 -18.38
N ALA A 40 -2.45 -1.84 -17.85
CA ALA A 40 -2.45 -1.59 -16.42
C ALA A 40 -3.71 -0.80 -16.01
N LEU A 41 -4.44 -1.30 -15.00
CA LEU A 41 -5.66 -0.69 -14.49
C LEU A 41 -5.56 -0.45 -12.98
N THR A 42 -5.96 0.74 -12.55
CA THR A 42 -6.15 1.01 -11.12
C THR A 42 -7.48 0.39 -10.69
N GLN A 43 -7.43 -0.69 -9.93
CA GLN A 43 -8.61 -1.36 -9.38
C GLN A 43 -9.17 -0.58 -8.19
N ILE A 44 -8.28 -0.07 -7.34
CA ILE A 44 -8.65 0.78 -6.22
C ILE A 44 -7.59 1.87 -6.00
N PRO A 45 -8.00 3.13 -5.85
CA PRO A 45 -7.08 4.23 -5.54
C PRO A 45 -6.59 4.12 -4.09
N LEU A 46 -5.60 4.93 -3.71
CA LEU A 46 -5.02 4.93 -2.37
C LEU A 46 -6.07 5.26 -1.30
N THR A 47 -6.39 4.29 -0.46
CA THR A 47 -7.47 4.37 0.54
C THR A 47 -7.06 3.75 1.89
N PHE A 48 -7.76 4.15 2.97
CA PHE A 48 -7.75 3.47 4.27
C PHE A 48 -8.84 2.41 4.38
N ASP A 49 -9.72 2.28 3.40
CA ASP A 49 -10.77 1.27 3.39
C ASP A 49 -10.17 -0.11 3.04
N HIS A 50 -9.72 -0.82 4.08
CA HIS A 50 -9.13 -2.15 3.93
C HIS A 50 -10.16 -3.18 3.47
N GLN A 51 -11.44 -3.01 3.81
CA GLN A 51 -12.46 -3.94 3.36
C GLN A 51 -12.70 -3.81 1.85
N ALA A 52 -12.75 -2.57 1.33
CA ALA A 52 -12.82 -2.33 -0.11
C ALA A 52 -11.59 -2.91 -0.83
N MET A 53 -10.39 -2.78 -0.21
CA MET A 53 -9.17 -3.36 -0.76
C MET A 53 -9.21 -4.88 -0.82
N ILE A 54 -9.65 -5.55 0.26
CA ILE A 54 -9.80 -7.01 0.33
C ILE A 54 -10.83 -7.48 -0.70
N ASN A 55 -11.98 -6.82 -0.80
CA ASN A 55 -13.02 -7.14 -1.78
C ASN A 55 -12.52 -6.97 -3.24
N SER A 56 -11.65 -5.98 -3.49
CA SER A 56 -11.05 -5.78 -4.81
C SER A 56 -10.01 -6.84 -5.14
N LEU A 57 -9.22 -7.30 -4.16
CA LEU A 57 -8.29 -8.40 -4.31
C LEU A 57 -9.02 -9.71 -4.65
N GLU A 58 -10.15 -9.99 -4.00
CA GLU A 58 -10.96 -11.20 -4.24
C GLU A 58 -11.61 -11.24 -5.62
N LYS A 59 -11.89 -10.08 -6.20
CA LYS A 59 -12.47 -9.95 -7.55
C LYS A 59 -11.43 -10.03 -8.66
N LEU A 60 -10.13 -10.08 -8.35
CA LEU A 60 -9.09 -10.23 -9.35
C LEU A 60 -9.24 -11.55 -10.10
N GLN A 61 -9.32 -11.45 -11.41
CA GLN A 61 -9.37 -12.59 -12.31
C GLN A 61 -8.34 -12.43 -13.42
N VAL A 62 -7.80 -13.53 -13.89
CA VAL A 62 -6.95 -13.52 -15.07
C VAL A 62 -7.84 -13.38 -16.30
N ASN A 63 -7.57 -12.39 -17.13
CA ASN A 63 -8.19 -12.29 -18.45
C ASN A 63 -7.45 -13.23 -19.41
N GLU A 64 -8.05 -14.36 -19.73
CA GLU A 64 -7.47 -15.38 -20.60
C GLU A 64 -7.27 -14.89 -22.05
N GLN A 65 -7.99 -13.84 -22.44
CA GLN A 65 -7.86 -13.20 -23.78
C GLN A 65 -6.69 -12.23 -23.87
N ALA A 66 -6.19 -11.75 -22.72
CA ALA A 66 -5.07 -10.82 -22.68
C ALA A 66 -3.75 -11.60 -22.58
N SER A 67 -2.99 -11.61 -23.66
CA SER A 67 -1.76 -12.41 -23.80
C SER A 67 -0.46 -11.68 -23.40
N GLY A 68 -0.56 -10.46 -22.85
CA GLY A 68 0.60 -9.61 -22.55
C GLY A 68 0.86 -9.42 -21.06
N THR A 69 2.09 -9.00 -20.75
CA THR A 69 2.53 -8.62 -19.39
C THR A 69 3.25 -7.27 -19.47
N ALA A 70 2.55 -6.18 -19.12
CA ALA A 70 3.05 -4.81 -19.16
C ALA A 70 3.57 -4.37 -17.78
N ILE A 71 4.70 -4.92 -17.33
CA ILE A 71 5.29 -4.64 -16.00
C ILE A 71 5.60 -3.15 -15.85
N GLY A 72 6.22 -2.54 -16.88
CA GLY A 72 6.59 -1.13 -16.86
C GLY A 72 5.38 -0.21 -16.71
N MET A 73 4.30 -0.47 -17.45
CA MET A 73 3.05 0.28 -17.35
C MET A 73 2.39 0.09 -15.98
N GLY A 74 2.38 -1.15 -15.45
CA GLY A 74 1.88 -1.47 -14.12
C GLY A 74 2.62 -0.68 -13.04
N LEU A 75 3.95 -0.69 -13.11
CA LEU A 75 4.82 0.02 -12.17
C LEU A 75 4.64 1.55 -12.29
N ALA A 76 4.65 2.11 -13.50
CA ALA A 76 4.45 3.54 -13.71
C ALA A 76 3.09 4.01 -13.18
N LYS A 77 2.03 3.24 -13.41
CA LYS A 77 0.70 3.53 -12.87
C LYS A 77 0.67 3.45 -11.34
N ALA A 78 1.35 2.48 -10.74
CA ALA A 78 1.48 2.37 -9.28
C ALA A 78 2.26 3.56 -8.70
N VAL A 79 3.34 3.99 -9.34
CA VAL A 79 4.09 5.21 -8.97
C VAL A 79 3.18 6.43 -8.99
N ALA A 80 2.41 6.63 -10.06
CA ALA A 80 1.47 7.74 -10.18
C ALA A 80 0.38 7.73 -9.09
N ARG A 81 -0.07 6.55 -8.64
CA ARG A 81 -1.06 6.42 -7.54
C ARG A 81 -0.46 6.62 -6.16
N THR A 82 0.80 6.26 -5.99
CA THR A 82 1.54 6.42 -4.72
C THR A 82 2.04 7.85 -4.55
N PHE A 83 2.23 8.60 -5.66
CA PHE A 83 2.65 9.98 -5.61
C PHE A 83 1.54 10.88 -5.09
N GLN A 84 1.74 11.46 -3.91
CA GLN A 84 0.90 12.53 -3.34
C GLN A 84 1.80 13.63 -2.82
N LYS A 85 1.34 14.89 -2.94
CA LYS A 85 2.07 16.09 -2.46
C LYS A 85 2.27 16.11 -0.93
N VAL A 86 1.55 15.26 -0.20
CA VAL A 86 1.65 15.16 1.26
C VAL A 86 2.87 14.33 1.65
N ARG A 87 3.70 14.86 2.54
CA ARG A 87 4.93 14.23 3.03
C ARG A 87 4.58 12.97 3.84
N GLN A 88 4.68 11.80 3.22
CA GLN A 88 4.51 10.51 3.89
C GLN A 88 5.88 9.98 4.32
N LYS A 89 5.93 9.26 5.46
CA LYS A 89 7.18 8.75 6.03
C LYS A 89 7.81 7.64 5.19
N SER A 90 6.99 6.73 4.63
CA SER A 90 7.43 5.66 3.73
C SER A 90 6.40 5.45 2.62
N ARG A 91 6.88 5.16 1.44
CA ARG A 91 6.08 4.82 0.25
C ARG A 91 6.71 3.62 -0.41
N ILE A 92 5.93 2.55 -0.52
CA ILE A 92 6.40 1.31 -1.12
C ILE A 92 5.44 0.83 -2.20
N ILE A 93 5.99 0.12 -3.16
CA ILE A 93 5.25 -0.64 -4.17
C ILE A 93 5.73 -2.09 -4.06
N ILE A 94 4.80 -3.02 -3.91
CA ILE A 94 5.07 -4.46 -4.00
C ILE A 94 4.63 -4.87 -5.40
N LEU A 95 5.60 -5.26 -6.22
CA LEU A 95 5.38 -5.70 -7.59
C LEU A 95 5.40 -7.23 -7.62
N ILE A 96 4.25 -7.84 -7.93
CA ILE A 96 4.13 -9.31 -8.01
C ILE A 96 3.87 -9.69 -9.46
N THR A 97 4.75 -10.49 -10.05
CA THR A 97 4.67 -10.95 -11.44
C THR A 97 5.16 -12.38 -11.60
N ASP A 98 4.61 -13.10 -12.57
CA ASP A 98 5.07 -14.46 -12.94
C ASP A 98 5.57 -14.54 -14.37
N GLY A 99 5.80 -13.40 -15.03
CA GLY A 99 6.18 -13.35 -16.43
C GLY A 99 7.27 -12.35 -16.77
N VAL A 100 7.55 -12.26 -18.06
CA VAL A 100 8.49 -11.33 -18.69
C VAL A 100 7.71 -10.12 -19.19
N ASN A 101 8.31 -8.93 -19.11
CA ASN A 101 7.72 -7.75 -19.75
C ASN A 101 7.78 -7.89 -21.28
N ASN A 102 6.63 -8.05 -21.90
CA ASN A 102 6.51 -8.25 -23.35
C ASN A 102 5.53 -7.30 -24.04
N THR A 103 4.87 -6.42 -23.28
CA THR A 103 3.93 -5.42 -23.80
C THR A 103 4.05 -4.12 -23.01
N GLY A 104 3.40 -3.07 -23.54
CA GLY A 104 3.34 -1.75 -22.90
C GLY A 104 4.41 -0.79 -23.43
N GLU A 105 4.08 0.50 -23.38
CA GLU A 105 4.93 1.58 -23.93
C GLU A 105 6.06 2.02 -22.97
N ILE A 106 5.93 1.72 -21.67
CA ILE A 106 6.91 2.13 -20.67
C ILE A 106 7.78 0.94 -20.30
N ASP A 107 9.09 1.11 -20.44
CA ASP A 107 10.08 0.14 -20.01
C ASP A 107 10.10 0.02 -18.46
N PRO A 108 10.19 -1.21 -17.89
CA PRO A 108 10.24 -1.43 -16.45
C PRO A 108 11.33 -0.68 -15.71
N LEU A 109 12.53 -0.54 -16.31
CA LEU A 109 13.65 0.17 -15.67
C LEU A 109 13.41 1.68 -15.65
N THR A 110 12.80 2.22 -16.70
CA THR A 110 12.37 3.62 -16.75
C THR A 110 11.33 3.90 -15.64
N ALA A 111 10.36 3.03 -15.47
CA ALA A 111 9.37 3.15 -14.38
C ALA A 111 10.02 3.04 -12.99
N ALA A 112 11.05 2.20 -12.83
CA ALA A 112 11.82 2.09 -11.59
C ALA A 112 12.63 3.37 -11.30
N GLN A 113 13.20 4.02 -12.31
CA GLN A 113 13.87 5.31 -12.15
C GLN A 113 12.89 6.40 -11.69
N MET A 114 11.70 6.46 -12.28
CA MET A 114 10.64 7.38 -11.83
C MET A 114 10.28 7.13 -10.35
N ALA A 115 10.18 5.87 -9.93
CA ALA A 115 9.94 5.52 -8.53
C ALA A 115 11.07 6.03 -7.62
N LYS A 116 12.33 5.82 -8.00
CA LYS A 116 13.51 6.29 -7.28
C LYS A 116 13.52 7.81 -7.09
N GLU A 117 13.27 8.57 -8.15
CA GLU A 117 13.25 10.05 -8.10
C GLU A 117 12.17 10.58 -7.15
N LEU A 118 11.06 9.87 -7.06
CA LEU A 118 9.97 10.20 -6.14
C LEU A 118 10.16 9.62 -4.72
N GLY A 119 11.29 8.95 -4.46
CA GLY A 119 11.58 8.32 -3.17
C GLY A 119 10.63 7.17 -2.82
N ILE A 120 10.18 6.42 -3.84
CA ILE A 120 9.30 5.26 -3.70
C ILE A 120 10.17 4.01 -3.82
N LYS A 121 10.11 3.13 -2.83
CA LYS A 121 10.78 1.83 -2.85
C LYS A 121 9.92 0.80 -3.58
N VAL A 122 10.54 -0.01 -4.43
CA VAL A 122 9.84 -1.08 -5.14
C VAL A 122 10.41 -2.42 -4.68
N TYR A 123 9.54 -3.30 -4.21
CA TYR A 123 9.86 -4.68 -3.84
C TYR A 123 9.35 -5.64 -4.91
N PRO A 124 10.18 -6.02 -5.89
CA PRO A 124 9.78 -6.95 -6.93
C PRO A 124 9.79 -8.38 -6.39
N ILE A 125 8.72 -9.11 -6.65
CA ILE A 125 8.55 -10.51 -6.29
C ILE A 125 8.17 -11.28 -7.55
N GLY A 126 9.06 -12.16 -7.99
CA GLY A 126 8.76 -13.14 -9.02
C GLY A 126 8.05 -14.35 -8.41
N VAL A 127 6.92 -14.74 -8.97
CA VAL A 127 6.08 -15.83 -8.45
C VAL A 127 6.07 -16.98 -9.43
N GLY A 128 6.47 -18.17 -8.96
CA GLY A 128 6.47 -19.40 -9.72
C GLY A 128 7.80 -20.12 -9.72
N SER A 129 7.78 -21.37 -10.15
CA SER A 129 8.98 -22.15 -10.46
C SER A 129 9.41 -21.88 -11.90
N GLN A 130 10.72 -21.89 -12.16
CA GLN A 130 11.24 -21.87 -13.53
C GLN A 130 11.11 -23.26 -14.15
N GLY A 131 10.67 -23.29 -15.42
CA GLY A 131 10.60 -24.53 -16.19
C GLY A 131 9.18 -24.94 -16.58
N MET A 132 8.99 -26.24 -16.73
CA MET A 132 7.71 -26.83 -17.14
C MET A 132 6.76 -26.91 -15.96
N VAL A 133 5.64 -26.20 -16.06
CA VAL A 133 4.59 -26.16 -15.02
C VAL A 133 3.22 -26.53 -15.58
N PRO A 134 2.34 -27.16 -14.78
CA PRO A 134 0.99 -27.47 -15.20
C PRO A 134 0.17 -26.19 -15.36
N PHE A 135 -0.32 -26.00 -16.57
CA PHE A 135 -1.14 -24.86 -16.95
C PHE A 135 -2.53 -25.35 -17.38
N PRO A 136 -3.63 -24.80 -16.86
CA PRO A 136 -4.98 -25.16 -17.29
C PRO A 136 -5.22 -24.69 -18.71
N TYR A 137 -5.68 -25.62 -19.55
CA TYR A 137 -6.03 -25.37 -20.94
C TYR A 137 -7.44 -25.88 -21.20
N SER A 138 -8.29 -25.03 -21.75
CA SER A 138 -9.65 -25.38 -22.12
C SER A 138 -9.67 -25.79 -23.59
N ASP A 139 -9.76 -27.10 -23.84
CA ASP A 139 -9.86 -27.64 -25.19
C ASP A 139 -11.32 -27.66 -25.63
N PRO A 140 -11.66 -27.10 -26.81
CA PRO A 140 -13.05 -27.07 -27.31
C PRO A 140 -13.69 -28.44 -27.50
N ILE A 141 -12.89 -29.49 -27.73
CA ILE A 141 -13.35 -30.86 -28.01
C ILE A 141 -13.25 -31.76 -26.80
N PHE A 142 -12.15 -31.64 -26.03
CA PHE A 142 -11.82 -32.56 -24.96
C PHE A 142 -11.99 -31.97 -23.54
N GLY A 143 -12.51 -30.74 -23.44
CA GLY A 143 -12.74 -30.05 -22.17
C GLY A 143 -11.45 -29.58 -21.47
N ASN A 144 -11.56 -29.34 -20.16
CA ASN A 144 -10.44 -28.79 -19.38
C ASN A 144 -9.34 -29.84 -19.18
N ARG A 145 -8.10 -29.47 -19.54
CA ARG A 145 -6.89 -30.30 -19.39
C ARG A 145 -5.78 -29.48 -18.76
N PHE A 146 -4.76 -30.15 -18.26
CA PHE A 146 -3.50 -29.54 -17.87
C PHE A 146 -2.45 -29.85 -18.94
N ILE A 147 -1.79 -28.81 -19.42
CA ILE A 147 -0.65 -28.91 -20.31
C ILE A 147 0.59 -28.41 -19.56
N ASN A 148 1.74 -29.06 -19.77
CA ASN A 148 2.97 -28.53 -19.24
C ASN A 148 3.49 -27.44 -20.15
N THR A 149 3.55 -26.21 -19.65
CA THR A 149 4.02 -25.04 -20.37
C THR A 149 5.29 -24.51 -19.73
N PHE A 150 6.25 -24.13 -20.57
CA PHE A 150 7.46 -23.46 -20.09
C PHE A 150 7.14 -22.01 -19.75
N ILE A 151 7.36 -21.64 -18.50
CA ILE A 151 7.18 -20.26 -18.04
C ILE A 151 8.54 -19.68 -17.69
N GLU A 152 8.86 -18.58 -18.35
CA GLU A 152 10.07 -17.80 -18.11
C GLU A 152 9.75 -16.65 -17.15
N LEU A 153 10.62 -16.43 -16.17
CA LEU A 153 10.56 -15.34 -15.22
C LEU A 153 11.80 -14.47 -15.37
N ASP A 154 11.62 -13.18 -15.69
CA ASP A 154 12.72 -12.24 -15.91
C ASP A 154 13.30 -11.72 -14.60
N MET A 155 13.96 -12.59 -13.86
CA MET A 155 14.66 -12.22 -12.62
C MET A 155 15.75 -11.17 -12.83
N PRO A 156 16.52 -11.13 -13.94
CA PRO A 156 17.46 -10.06 -14.20
C PRO A 156 16.84 -8.66 -14.19
N THR A 157 15.71 -8.46 -14.88
CA THR A 157 14.99 -7.18 -14.88
C THR A 157 14.42 -6.84 -13.51
N LEU A 158 13.82 -7.82 -12.81
CA LEU A 158 13.32 -7.62 -11.45
C LEU A 158 14.44 -7.21 -10.47
N ASN A 159 15.60 -7.83 -10.57
CA ASN A 159 16.76 -7.46 -9.74
C ASN A 159 17.23 -6.03 -10.02
N LYS A 160 17.27 -5.60 -11.29
CA LYS A 160 17.61 -4.23 -11.64
C LYS A 160 16.60 -3.21 -11.09
N ILE A 161 15.31 -3.53 -11.10
CA ILE A 161 14.27 -2.68 -10.47
C ILE A 161 14.54 -2.53 -8.97
N ALA A 162 14.84 -3.63 -8.27
CA ALA A 162 15.15 -3.62 -6.84
C ALA A 162 16.41 -2.79 -6.54
N GLU A 163 17.45 -2.94 -7.35
CA GLU A 163 18.72 -2.20 -7.24
C GLU A 163 18.50 -0.70 -7.45
N ILE A 164 17.80 -0.31 -8.52
CA ILE A 164 17.50 1.10 -8.84
C ILE A 164 16.76 1.76 -7.66
N THR A 165 15.82 1.06 -7.04
CA THR A 165 14.98 1.60 -5.95
C THR A 165 15.52 1.35 -4.55
N ASN A 166 16.77 0.85 -4.43
CA ASN A 166 17.49 0.60 -3.18
C ASN A 166 16.76 -0.38 -2.24
N THR A 167 16.11 -1.41 -2.79
CA THR A 167 15.45 -2.47 -2.01
C THR A 167 16.25 -3.78 -1.95
N GLY A 168 17.44 -3.78 -2.56
CA GLY A 168 18.38 -4.90 -2.55
C GLY A 168 18.21 -5.80 -3.77
N LYS A 169 17.69 -7.01 -3.59
CA LYS A 169 17.43 -7.98 -4.66
C LYS A 169 15.94 -8.31 -4.76
N ALA A 170 15.49 -8.62 -5.95
CA ALA A 170 14.15 -9.17 -6.15
C ALA A 170 14.02 -10.52 -5.44
N ALA A 171 12.88 -10.75 -4.84
CA ALA A 171 12.58 -12.03 -4.22
C ALA A 171 11.94 -12.99 -5.25
N MET A 172 12.17 -14.28 -5.07
CA MET A 172 11.51 -15.33 -5.85
C MET A 172 10.69 -16.20 -4.91
N ALA A 173 9.42 -16.37 -5.18
CA ALA A 173 8.52 -17.23 -4.42
C ALA A 173 8.12 -18.43 -5.28
N THR A 174 8.50 -19.61 -4.86
CA THR A 174 8.16 -20.87 -5.53
C THR A 174 6.92 -21.55 -4.98
N ASP A 175 6.43 -21.06 -3.85
CA ASP A 175 5.22 -21.54 -3.18
C ASP A 175 4.57 -20.44 -2.32
N ALA A 176 3.33 -20.67 -1.88
CA ALA A 176 2.58 -19.72 -1.07
C ALA A 176 3.23 -19.42 0.29
N LYS A 177 3.93 -20.37 0.89
CA LYS A 177 4.61 -20.23 2.18
C LYS A 177 5.80 -19.28 2.05
N LEU A 178 6.59 -19.45 0.99
CA LEU A 178 7.74 -18.58 0.71
C LEU A 178 7.26 -17.15 0.38
N LEU A 179 6.19 -17.02 -0.43
CA LEU A 179 5.57 -15.72 -0.70
C LEU A 179 5.13 -15.02 0.60
N GLY A 180 4.47 -15.74 1.50
CA GLY A 180 4.08 -15.21 2.83
C GLY A 180 5.26 -14.78 3.69
N SER A 181 6.38 -15.54 3.64
CA SER A 181 7.60 -15.19 4.37
C SER A 181 8.27 -13.92 3.82
N ILE A 182 8.31 -13.76 2.50
CA ILE A 182 8.82 -12.57 1.81
C ILE A 182 7.98 -11.35 2.21
N MET A 183 6.65 -11.45 2.15
CA MET A 183 5.75 -10.37 2.55
C MET A 183 5.92 -10.01 4.04
N SER A 184 6.14 -10.99 4.91
CA SER A 184 6.42 -10.76 6.33
C SER A 184 7.78 -10.10 6.57
N GLN A 185 8.77 -10.36 5.71
CA GLN A 185 10.06 -9.67 5.74
C GLN A 185 9.91 -8.20 5.32
N ILE A 186 9.17 -7.92 4.24
CA ILE A 186 8.85 -6.56 3.80
C ILE A 186 8.08 -5.82 4.91
N ASP A 187 7.12 -6.49 5.57
CA ASP A 187 6.39 -5.94 6.71
C ASP A 187 7.33 -5.46 7.82
N ARG A 188 8.31 -6.27 8.19
CA ARG A 188 9.30 -5.91 9.22
C ARG A 188 10.21 -4.76 8.83
N LEU A 189 10.65 -4.70 7.56
CA LEU A 189 11.53 -3.67 7.04
C LEU A 189 10.84 -2.29 6.96
N GLU A 190 9.55 -2.28 6.60
CA GLU A 190 8.79 -1.06 6.32
C GLU A 190 7.78 -0.70 7.42
N LYS A 191 7.75 -1.47 8.52
CA LYS A 191 6.91 -1.17 9.68
C LYS A 191 7.47 0.05 10.38
N THR A 192 6.98 1.21 10.00
CA THR A 192 7.28 2.46 10.70
C THR A 192 6.67 2.35 12.10
N GLN A 193 7.50 2.37 13.14
CA GLN A 193 7.00 2.52 14.49
C GLN A 193 6.28 3.87 14.57
N TRP A 194 4.96 3.83 14.58
CA TRP A 194 4.14 4.96 14.95
C TRP A 194 4.33 5.20 16.45
N THR A 195 5.40 5.87 16.84
CA THR A 195 5.33 6.67 18.05
C THR A 195 4.41 7.82 17.70
N ALA A 196 3.11 7.65 17.95
CA ALA A 196 2.17 8.75 17.95
C ALA A 196 2.57 9.69 19.09
N LYS A 197 3.49 10.59 18.82
CA LYS A 197 3.58 11.83 19.58
C LYS A 197 2.33 12.62 19.18
N PHE A 198 1.23 12.34 19.87
CA PHE A 198 0.13 13.29 19.93
C PHE A 198 0.67 14.51 20.68
N SER A 199 1.35 15.37 19.97
CA SER A 199 1.63 16.70 20.46
C SER A 199 0.32 17.48 20.35
N TYR A 200 -0.53 17.31 21.34
CA TYR A 200 -1.60 18.28 21.57
C TYR A 200 -0.91 19.55 22.04
N ASN A 201 -0.65 20.47 21.13
CA ASN A 201 -0.40 21.86 21.51
C ASN A 201 -1.74 22.44 22.02
N PHE A 202 -2.09 22.11 23.25
CA PHE A 202 -3.07 22.90 23.97
C PHE A 202 -2.40 24.25 24.29
N SER A 203 -2.67 25.26 23.51
CA SER A 203 -2.43 26.62 23.97
C SER A 203 -3.52 26.91 25.01
N GLU A 204 -3.14 26.81 26.28
CA GLU A 204 -4.02 27.16 27.38
C GLU A 204 -4.34 28.65 27.29
N GLN A 205 -5.50 28.99 26.79
CA GLN A 205 -5.95 30.39 26.62
C GLN A 205 -6.84 30.84 27.80
N PHE A 206 -6.74 30.21 28.96
CA PHE A 206 -7.53 30.59 30.12
C PHE A 206 -6.97 31.82 30.85
N MET A 207 -5.69 32.13 30.72
CA MET A 207 -5.05 33.26 31.39
C MET A 207 -5.72 34.63 31.19
N PRO A 208 -6.12 35.04 29.99
CA PRO A 208 -6.82 36.33 29.82
C PRO A 208 -8.18 36.34 30.50
N PHE A 209 -8.90 35.23 30.53
CA PHE A 209 -10.16 35.11 31.26
C PHE A 209 -9.97 35.13 32.79
N LEU A 210 -8.90 34.55 33.27
CA LEU A 210 -8.51 34.57 34.69
C LEU A 210 -8.23 36.02 35.15
N TRP A 211 -7.46 36.78 34.37
CA TRP A 211 -7.16 38.19 34.67
C TRP A 211 -8.40 39.05 34.63
N LEU A 212 -9.33 38.81 33.70
CA LEU A 212 -10.59 39.54 33.61
C LEU A 212 -11.48 39.22 34.82
N ALA A 213 -11.58 37.96 35.23
CA ALA A 213 -12.33 37.57 36.45
C ALA A 213 -11.75 38.20 37.71
N PHE A 214 -10.39 38.20 37.81
CA PHE A 214 -9.71 38.86 38.94
C PHE A 214 -9.93 40.37 38.97
N GLY A 215 -9.89 41.03 37.82
CA GLY A 215 -10.20 42.45 37.69
C GLY A 215 -11.64 42.80 38.11
N LEU A 216 -12.63 42.00 37.72
CA LEU A 216 -14.01 42.17 38.13
C LEU A 216 -14.20 41.98 39.65
N LEU A 217 -13.50 41.03 40.24
CA LEU A 217 -13.55 40.77 41.70
C LEU A 217 -12.92 41.93 42.47
N LEU A 218 -11.79 42.48 42.02
CA LEU A 218 -11.23 43.69 42.62
C LEU A 218 -12.16 44.90 42.49
N LEU A 219 -12.78 45.07 41.35
CA LEU A 219 -13.76 46.17 41.12
C LEU A 219 -14.95 46.02 42.09
N GLU A 220 -15.46 44.80 42.30
CA GLU A 220 -16.55 44.57 43.27
C GLU A 220 -16.14 44.94 44.67
N ILE A 221 -14.93 44.56 45.11
CA ILE A 221 -14.41 44.89 46.46
C ILE A 221 -14.27 46.40 46.61
N LEU A 222 -13.75 47.09 45.58
CA LEU A 222 -13.63 48.55 45.56
C LEU A 222 -14.99 49.25 45.62
N LEU A 223 -15.97 48.80 44.86
CA LEU A 223 -17.32 49.34 44.86
C LEU A 223 -17.99 49.13 46.24
N LYS A 224 -17.85 47.96 46.83
CA LYS A 224 -18.36 47.69 48.19
C LYS A 224 -17.71 48.58 49.28
N SER A 225 -16.38 48.80 49.13
CA SER A 225 -15.60 49.59 50.10
C SER A 225 -15.86 51.10 49.99
N PHE A 226 -16.07 51.65 48.77
CA PHE A 226 -16.21 53.06 48.55
C PHE A 226 -17.64 53.58 48.33
N VAL A 227 -18.54 52.77 47.78
CA VAL A 227 -19.90 53.21 47.39
C VAL A 227 -20.96 52.74 48.40
N MET A 228 -20.86 51.51 48.96
CA MET A 228 -21.83 51.01 49.92
C MET A 228 -21.81 51.66 51.31
N PRO A 229 -20.69 52.16 51.85
CA PRO A 229 -20.77 52.91 53.13
C PRO A 229 -21.50 54.26 53.00
N LEU A 230 -21.81 54.74 51.79
CA LEU A 230 -22.54 55.98 51.52
C LEU A 230 -24.06 55.77 51.40
N LEU A 231 -24.55 54.55 51.43
CA LEU A 231 -25.99 54.26 51.46
C LEU A 231 -26.37 53.90 52.89
N PRO A 232 -27.14 54.72 53.58
CA PRO A 232 -27.64 54.36 54.91
C PRO A 232 -28.58 53.17 54.79
N ASP A 233 -28.38 52.16 55.68
CA ASP A 233 -29.32 51.07 55.87
C ASP A 233 -30.73 51.66 56.08
N GLN A 234 -31.56 51.58 55.06
CA GLN A 234 -33.00 51.75 55.21
C GLN A 234 -33.60 50.37 55.36
N LEU A 235 -34.05 50.08 56.52
CA LEU A 235 -34.90 49.00 57.01
C LEU A 235 -35.92 48.49 55.99
#